data_f19a26c79bd006d0219e773122511ef4
#
_entry.id   f19a26c79bd006d0219e773122511ef4
#
_cell.length_a   1.000
_cell.length_b   1.000
_cell.length_c   1.000
_cell.angle_alpha   90.00
_cell.angle_beta   90.00
_cell.angle_gamma   90.00
#
_symmetry.space_group_name_H-M   'P 1'
#
loop_
_entity.id
_entity.type
_entity.pdbx_description
1 polymer ?
#
loop_
_entity_poly.entity_id
_entity_poly.type
_entity_poly.pdbx_seq_one_letter_code
_entity_poly.pdbx_strand_id
1 'polypeptide(L)' 'MSYTAHDDKYFNGRKYTGSIRFVESANNSIDSTIGDWEIVGGESNLYVVNHKNNKKYKITLEEVS' A
#
# COMPACT_ATOMS: atom_id res chain seq x y z
N MET A 1 23.12 -2.77 -14.87
CA MET A 1 22.53 -2.37 -14.81
C MET A 1 21.91 -1.67 -14.41
N SER A 2 21.82 -1.33 -14.44
CA SER A 2 21.17 -0.68 -14.03
C SER A 2 20.10 -0.69 -13.95
N TYR A 3 19.66 -1.08 -13.74
CA TYR A 3 18.50 -0.98 -13.53
C TYR A 3 18.10 -0.24 -12.46
N THR A 4 18.74 -0.10 -11.58
CA THR A 4 18.30 0.47 -10.33
C THR A 4 18.09 1.95 -10.40
N ALA A 5 19.01 2.60 -11.01
CA ALA A 5 18.85 4.04 -11.21
C ALA A 5 17.60 4.36 -11.99
N HIS A 6 17.26 3.49 -12.92
CA HIS A 6 16.04 3.66 -13.65
C HIS A 6 14.83 3.61 -12.74
N ASP A 7 14.84 2.66 -11.83
CA ASP A 7 13.71 2.50 -10.93
C ASP A 7 13.55 3.73 -10.07
N ASP A 8 14.64 4.29 -9.61
CA ASP A 8 14.58 5.52 -8.83
C ASP A 8 13.96 6.65 -9.62
N LYS A 9 14.32 6.75 -10.87
CA LYS A 9 13.75 7.79 -11.70
C LYS A 9 12.26 7.63 -11.85
N TYR A 10 11.81 6.41 -12.02
CA TYR A 10 10.40 6.18 -12.19
C TYR A 10 9.62 6.54 -10.96
N PHE A 11 10.16 6.30 -9.80
CA PHE A 11 9.40 6.50 -8.57
C PHE A 11 9.53 7.91 -8.03
N ASN A 12 10.66 8.54 -8.27
CA ASN A 12 10.86 9.89 -7.75
C ASN A 12 9.94 10.86 -8.48
N GLY A 13 9.11 11.54 -7.71
CA GLY A 13 8.20 12.53 -8.25
C GLY A 13 7.02 11.95 -8.99
N ARG A 14 6.92 10.64 -9.04
CA ARG A 14 5.81 9.99 -9.73
C ARG A 14 4.61 9.93 -8.81
N LYS A 15 3.45 10.16 -9.37
CA LYS A 15 2.20 10.05 -8.63
C LYS A 15 1.47 8.79 -9.04
N TYR A 16 0.82 8.18 -8.07
CA TYR A 16 -0.15 7.15 -8.36
C TYR A 16 -1.52 7.76 -8.27
N THR A 17 -2.38 7.48 -9.25
CA THR A 17 -3.75 7.93 -9.20
C THR A 17 -4.61 6.76 -8.77
N GLY A 18 -5.49 7.03 -7.80
CA GLY A 18 -6.33 5.98 -7.26
C GLY A 18 -5.65 5.28 -6.10
N SER A 19 -6.19 4.14 -5.74
CA SER A 19 -5.71 3.37 -4.61
C SER A 19 -4.64 2.39 -5.06
N ILE A 20 -3.92 1.85 -4.08
CA ILE A 20 -2.90 0.84 -4.32
C ILE A 20 -3.36 -0.44 -3.65
N ARG A 21 -3.50 -1.50 -4.43
CA ARG A 21 -3.93 -2.80 -3.92
C ARG A 21 -2.80 -3.80 -4.12
N PHE A 22 -2.53 -4.59 -3.10
CA PHE A 22 -1.51 -5.62 -3.21
C PHE A 22 -2.03 -6.92 -2.64
N VAL A 23 -1.67 -8.00 -3.32
CA VAL A 23 -2.09 -9.35 -2.97
C VAL A 23 -0.83 -10.19 -2.92
N GLU A 24 -0.67 -10.94 -1.83
CA GLU A 24 0.47 -11.83 -1.72
C GLU A 24 0.32 -12.98 -2.72
N SER A 25 1.42 -13.35 -3.35
CA SER A 25 1.40 -14.45 -4.30
C SER A 25 1.57 -15.80 -3.62
N ALA A 26 1.97 -15.80 -2.34
CA ALA A 26 2.18 -17.02 -1.59
C ALA A 26 2.02 -16.68 -0.12
N ASN A 27 2.01 -17.71 0.72
CA ASN A 27 1.90 -17.51 2.16
C ASN A 27 3.05 -16.64 2.64
N ASN A 28 2.74 -15.63 3.45
CA ASN A 28 3.78 -14.74 3.94
C ASN A 28 4.53 -15.41 5.09
N SER A 29 5.69 -14.83 5.43
CA SER A 29 6.59 -15.44 6.39
C SER A 29 6.26 -15.06 7.83
N ILE A 30 5.27 -14.24 8.07
CA ILE A 30 4.92 -13.79 9.41
C ILE A 30 3.86 -14.70 10.01
N ASP A 31 2.73 -14.84 9.32
CA ASP A 31 1.62 -15.63 9.85
C ASP A 31 1.17 -16.71 8.89
N SER A 32 1.89 -16.89 7.79
CA SER A 32 1.66 -17.96 6.81
C SER A 32 0.31 -17.87 6.13
N THR A 33 -0.20 -16.66 5.97
CA THR A 33 -1.45 -16.45 5.24
C THR A 33 -1.19 -15.63 3.99
N ILE A 34 -2.20 -15.58 3.12
CA ILE A 34 -2.16 -14.79 1.91
C ILE A 34 -3.10 -13.60 2.12
N GLY A 35 -2.53 -12.40 2.08
CA GLY A 35 -3.31 -11.20 2.32
C GLY A 35 -3.73 -10.54 1.03
N ASP A 36 -4.76 -9.70 1.15
CA ASP A 36 -5.27 -8.92 0.02
C ASP A 36 -5.73 -7.59 0.60
N TRP A 37 -4.87 -6.58 0.47
CA TRP A 37 -5.10 -5.29 1.09
C TRP A 37 -5.02 -4.18 0.07
N GLU A 38 -5.71 -3.10 0.37
CA GLU A 38 -5.70 -1.91 -0.49
C GLU A 38 -5.50 -0.68 0.37
N ILE A 39 -4.67 0.25 -0.08
CA ILE A 39 -4.44 1.52 0.59
C ILE A 39 -5.19 2.59 -0.17
N VAL A 40 -6.06 3.31 0.54
CA VAL A 40 -6.93 4.30 -0.07
C VAL A 40 -6.70 5.64 0.60
N GLY A 41 -6.46 6.67 -0.20
CA GLY A 41 -6.25 8.01 0.33
C GLY A 41 -7.52 8.82 0.31
N GLY A 42 -7.92 9.34 1.45
CA GLY A 42 -8.96 10.35 1.51
C GLY A 42 -8.33 11.73 1.59
N GLU A 43 -9.16 12.74 1.64
CA GLU A 43 -8.65 14.10 1.68
C GLU A 43 -7.89 14.36 2.97
N SER A 44 -8.40 13.87 4.09
CA SER A 44 -7.80 14.14 5.38
C SER A 44 -7.32 12.89 6.09
N ASN A 45 -7.64 11.71 5.58
CA ASN A 45 -7.31 10.47 6.27
C ASN A 45 -6.81 9.44 5.29
N LEU A 46 -6.07 8.49 5.82
CA LEU A 46 -5.56 7.36 5.06
C LEU A 46 -6.25 6.10 5.56
N TYR A 47 -6.67 5.25 4.64
CA TYR A 47 -7.43 4.06 4.97
C TYR A 47 -6.78 2.83 4.39
N VAL A 48 -7.07 1.68 5.00
CA VAL A 48 -6.72 0.39 4.42
C VAL A 48 -7.96 -0.48 4.40
N VAL A 49 -8.06 -1.29 3.37
CA VAL A 49 -9.19 -2.20 3.18
C VAL A 49 -8.63 -3.61 3.14
N ASN A 50 -9.24 -4.49 3.91
CA ASN A 50 -8.93 -5.90 3.86
C ASN A 50 -9.97 -6.57 2.97
N HIS A 51 -9.54 -7.00 1.79
CA HIS A 51 -10.47 -7.57 0.81
C HIS A 51 -10.86 -9.00 1.13
N LYS A 52 -10.19 -9.63 2.08
CA LYS A 52 -10.56 -10.98 2.49
C LYS A 52 -11.82 -10.99 3.34
N ASN A 53 -11.98 -9.98 4.19
CA ASN A 53 -13.16 -9.90 5.05
C ASN A 53 -14.00 -8.66 4.77
N ASN A 54 -13.62 -7.86 3.79
CA ASN A 54 -14.34 -6.64 3.38
C ASN A 54 -14.46 -5.61 4.48
N LYS A 55 -13.48 -5.56 5.38
CA LYS A 55 -13.47 -4.57 6.43
C LYS A 55 -12.53 -3.45 6.08
N LYS A 56 -12.90 -2.24 6.51
CA LYS A 56 -12.15 -1.04 6.23
C LYS A 56 -11.65 -0.45 7.54
N TYR A 57 -10.44 0.08 7.50
CA TYR A 57 -9.80 0.61 8.69
C TYR A 57 -9.25 1.99 8.38
N LYS A 58 -9.26 2.86 9.38
CA LYS A 58 -8.64 4.17 9.27
C LYS A 58 -7.28 4.12 9.96
N ILE A 59 -6.26 4.60 9.27
CA ILE A 59 -4.93 4.64 9.85
C ILE A 59 -4.82 5.90 10.69
N THR A 60 -4.46 5.72 11.96
CA THR A 60 -4.26 6.85 12.86
C THR A 60 -2.84 7.37 12.65
N LEU A 61 -2.75 8.66 12.32
CA LEU A 61 -1.48 9.29 12.02
C LEU A 61 -1.20 10.38 13.04
N GLU A 62 0.08 10.60 13.29
CA GLU A 62 0.52 11.63 14.19
C GLU A 62 1.15 12.74 13.37
N GLU A 63 0.68 13.95 13.59
CA GLU A 63 1.21 15.10 12.87
C GLU A 63 2.57 15.48 13.43
N VAL A 64 3.51 15.74 12.50
CA VAL A 64 4.85 16.19 12.84
C VAL A 64 5.00 17.60 12.31
N SER A 65 5.27 18.54 13.18
CA SER A 65 5.39 19.93 12.76
C SER A 65 6.77 20.51 12.99
#